data_d9bfaa60b14dd07730cee5640cf7c29e
#
_entry.id   d9bfaa60b14dd07730cee5640cf7c29e
#
_cell.length_a   1.000
_cell.length_b   1.000
_cell.length_c   1.000
_cell.angle_alpha   90.00
_cell.angle_beta   90.00
_cell.angle_gamma   90.00
#
_symmetry.space_group_name_H-M   'P 1'
#
loop_
_entity.id
_entity.type
_entity.pdbx_description
1 polymer ?
#
loop_
_entity_poly.entity_id
_entity_poly.type
_entity_poly.pdbx_seq_one_letter_code
_entity_poly.pdbx_strand_id
1 'polypeptide(L)'
;SLFIFLICLSWIVIACSNNIDYTYKGRNYIQMSTSDDPALSESDERAITVDVLLATSVENDAVINFELLDNADDILRLENGAVQIKAGEKTARFKVLSNRQSLLNNQRMITLKVKDYTDERMQPWNELKLTVRPNPTLPDLTEQQIEFVHGYMEKYRLNLNRFMGEVSCRVEVTFPADEVGVFSDTETRSFEGKSMITLSENATADRPILKMIDNPMGITSFLWEIYRKETVENEFWIFEGSKYVSMME
;
A
#
# COMPACT_ATOMS: atom_id res chain seq x y z
N SER A 1 81.94 -0.56 21.12
CA SER A 1 81.01 -1.25 20.18
C SER A 1 79.58 -1.25 20.65
N LEU A 2 79.27 -1.46 21.91
CA LEU A 2 77.94 -1.51 22.52
C LEU A 2 77.23 -0.13 22.51
N PHE A 3 77.97 0.96 22.66
CA PHE A 3 77.46 2.32 22.72
C PHE A 3 76.95 2.83 21.38
N ILE A 4 77.53 2.43 20.26
CA ILE A 4 77.10 2.77 18.91
C ILE A 4 75.81 2.03 18.55
N PHE A 5 75.66 0.80 19.04
CA PHE A 5 74.48 0.02 18.83
C PHE A 5 73.20 0.61 19.53
N LEU A 6 73.40 1.17 20.74
CA LEU A 6 72.36 1.84 21.51
C LEU A 6 71.90 3.15 20.84
N ILE A 7 72.85 3.93 20.26
CA ILE A 7 72.50 5.16 19.55
C ILE A 7 71.78 4.91 18.26
N CYS A 8 72.09 3.86 17.52
CA CYS A 8 71.32 3.46 16.31
C CYS A 8 69.92 2.97 16.65
N LEU A 9 69.70 2.31 17.79
CA LEU A 9 68.40 1.83 18.21
C LEU A 9 67.48 2.98 18.62
N SER A 10 67.97 4.07 19.16
CA SER A 10 67.18 5.25 19.52
C SER A 10 66.71 6.07 18.32
N TRP A 11 67.33 5.97 17.14
CA TRP A 11 66.91 6.66 15.93
C TRP A 11 65.80 5.91 15.17
N ILE A 12 65.66 4.62 15.38
CA ILE A 12 64.61 3.82 14.75
C ILE A 12 63.25 4.09 15.39
N VAL A 13 63.19 4.49 16.67
CA VAL A 13 61.94 4.76 17.38
C VAL A 13 61.33 6.13 16.99
N ILE A 14 62.13 7.06 16.45
CA ILE A 14 61.66 8.41 16.08
C ILE A 14 61.07 8.43 14.65
N ALA A 15 61.34 7.41 13.83
CA ALA A 15 60.89 7.37 12.44
C ALA A 15 59.44 6.88 12.23
N CYS A 16 58.72 6.46 13.28
CA CYS A 16 57.36 5.92 13.17
C CYS A 16 56.26 6.84 13.67
N SER A 17 56.48 8.15 13.78
CA SER A 17 55.43 9.10 14.14
C SER A 17 54.99 10.00 12.96
N ASN A 18 54.99 9.49 11.75
CA ASN A 18 54.16 10.11 10.72
C ASN A 18 52.71 9.79 11.08
N ASN A 19 52.06 10.67 11.85
CA ASN A 19 50.61 10.70 11.97
C ASN A 19 50.05 11.05 10.59
N ILE A 20 49.97 10.03 9.72
CA ILE A 20 49.21 10.18 8.49
C ILE A 20 47.78 10.27 8.94
N ASP A 21 47.23 11.47 8.82
CA ASP A 21 45.81 11.69 9.04
C ASP A 21 45.02 10.98 7.92
N TYR A 22 44.54 9.78 8.25
CA TYR A 22 43.64 8.97 7.36
C TYR A 22 42.21 9.45 7.37
N THR A 23 41.90 10.61 7.98
CA THR A 23 40.56 11.15 8.01
C THR A 23 40.12 11.47 6.61
N TYR A 24 39.00 10.88 6.20
CA TYR A 24 38.39 11.16 4.92
C TYR A 24 37.99 12.65 4.85
N LYS A 25 38.55 13.39 3.89
CA LYS A 25 38.30 14.83 3.68
C LYS A 25 37.43 15.12 2.45
N GLY A 26 36.84 14.09 1.85
CA GLY A 26 35.97 14.23 0.70
C GLY A 26 34.55 14.69 1.05
N ARG A 27 33.66 14.61 0.04
CA ARG A 27 32.24 14.89 0.22
C ARG A 27 31.59 13.90 1.19
N ASN A 28 30.75 14.39 2.09
CA ASN A 28 30.02 13.55 3.02
C ASN A 28 28.74 13.05 2.34
N TYR A 29 28.84 11.88 1.69
CA TYR A 29 27.73 11.32 0.92
C TYR A 29 26.62 10.84 1.82
N ILE A 30 25.37 11.22 1.46
CA ILE A 30 24.12 10.77 2.09
C ILE A 30 23.61 9.56 1.33
N GLN A 31 23.71 8.38 1.94
CA GLN A 31 23.18 7.14 1.40
C GLN A 31 21.87 6.76 2.11
N MET A 32 20.84 6.46 1.33
CA MET A 32 19.58 5.90 1.83
C MET A 32 19.49 4.43 1.50
N SER A 33 19.00 3.62 2.44
CA SER A 33 18.71 2.20 2.24
C SER A 33 17.55 1.77 3.09
N THR A 34 16.97 0.61 2.77
CA THR A 34 15.98 -0.06 3.60
C THR A 34 16.25 -1.55 3.60
N SER A 35 16.06 -2.18 4.76
CA SER A 35 16.02 -3.64 4.89
C SER A 35 14.60 -4.19 4.74
N ASP A 36 13.59 -3.32 4.79
CA ASP A 36 12.20 -3.68 4.56
C ASP A 36 11.92 -3.89 3.07
N ASP A 37 10.84 -4.62 2.74
CA ASP A 37 10.33 -4.66 1.38
C ASP A 37 9.96 -3.23 0.96
N PRO A 38 10.57 -2.64 -0.10
CA PRO A 38 10.26 -1.30 -0.58
C PRO A 38 8.88 -1.19 -1.24
N ALA A 39 8.14 -2.30 -1.35
CA ALA A 39 6.76 -2.32 -1.82
C ALA A 39 5.79 -2.42 -0.65
N LEU A 40 4.74 -1.61 -0.67
CA LEU A 40 3.62 -1.67 0.29
C LEU A 40 2.29 -1.52 -0.43
N SER A 41 1.22 -1.97 0.20
CA SER A 41 -0.13 -1.65 -0.26
C SER A 41 -0.55 -0.27 0.24
N GLU A 42 -1.38 0.43 -0.54
CA GLU A 42 -1.99 1.69 -0.11
C GLU A 42 -2.78 1.55 1.20
N SER A 43 -3.29 0.35 1.51
CA SER A 43 -4.02 0.05 2.75
C SER A 43 -3.14 -0.40 3.92
N ASP A 44 -1.82 -0.61 3.71
CA ASP A 44 -0.93 -1.13 4.73
C ASP A 44 -0.81 -0.21 5.95
N GLU A 45 -0.80 -0.84 7.12
CA GLU A 45 -0.41 -0.20 8.38
C GLU A 45 1.11 -0.26 8.61
N ARG A 46 1.79 -1.12 7.87
CA ARG A 46 3.24 -1.27 7.91
C ARG A 46 3.92 0.02 7.46
N ALA A 47 4.98 0.39 8.15
CA ALA A 47 5.89 1.44 7.71
C ALA A 47 7.12 0.83 7.03
N ILE A 48 7.70 1.54 6.06
CA ILE A 48 9.02 1.25 5.52
C ILE A 48 10.03 2.06 6.33
N THR A 49 10.96 1.39 6.98
CA THR A 49 12.06 2.03 7.70
C THR A 49 13.18 2.38 6.73
N VAL A 50 13.57 3.64 6.70
CA VAL A 50 14.69 4.13 5.89
C VAL A 50 15.85 4.43 6.78
N ASP A 51 16.98 3.77 6.51
CA ASP A 51 18.27 4.03 7.13
C ASP A 51 19.03 5.08 6.31
N VAL A 52 19.53 6.09 6.98
CA VAL A 52 20.38 7.15 6.41
C VAL A 52 21.78 6.95 6.95
N LEU A 53 22.75 6.84 6.07
CA LEU A 53 24.17 6.68 6.40
C LEU A 53 24.99 7.77 5.72
N LEU A 54 25.83 8.44 6.49
CA LEU A 54 26.82 9.37 5.99
C LEU A 54 28.18 8.70 5.82
N ALA A 55 28.98 9.15 4.88
CA ALA A 55 30.35 8.65 4.68
C ALA A 55 31.22 8.88 5.92
N THR A 56 31.04 10.03 6.61
CA THR A 56 31.73 10.39 7.87
C THR A 56 30.74 10.96 8.88
N SER A 57 31.11 10.92 10.17
CA SER A 57 30.35 11.62 11.19
C SER A 57 30.35 13.13 10.96
N VAL A 58 29.27 13.80 11.39
CA VAL A 58 29.17 15.26 11.33
C VAL A 58 29.93 15.93 12.48
N GLU A 59 30.52 17.08 12.23
CA GLU A 59 31.24 17.86 13.27
C GLU A 59 30.26 18.65 14.14
N ASN A 60 29.19 19.13 13.55
CA ASN A 60 28.10 19.85 14.21
C ASN A 60 26.77 19.15 13.90
N ASP A 61 25.74 19.42 14.71
CA ASP A 61 24.38 18.94 14.43
C ASP A 61 23.96 19.32 13.01
N ALA A 62 23.49 18.34 12.25
CA ALA A 62 23.06 18.54 10.88
C ALA A 62 21.61 18.06 10.69
N VAL A 63 20.89 18.73 9.81
CA VAL A 63 19.52 18.38 9.41
C VAL A 63 19.52 18.01 7.94
N ILE A 64 18.83 16.91 7.60
CA ILE A 64 18.57 16.47 6.23
C ILE A 64 17.07 16.40 6.04
N ASN A 65 16.57 17.14 5.06
CA ASN A 65 15.17 17.13 4.66
C ASN A 65 14.96 16.19 3.47
N PHE A 66 13.83 15.50 3.45
CA PHE A 66 13.44 14.56 2.40
C PHE A 66 12.14 14.97 1.75
N GLU A 67 11.95 14.53 0.51
CA GLU A 67 10.69 14.69 -0.21
C GLU A 67 10.33 13.43 -1.01
N LEU A 68 9.04 13.27 -1.29
CA LEU A 68 8.49 12.22 -2.12
C LEU A 68 8.11 12.81 -3.47
N LEU A 69 8.75 12.37 -4.55
CA LEU A 69 8.39 12.71 -5.92
C LEU A 69 7.36 11.72 -6.45
N ASP A 70 6.54 12.15 -7.40
CA ASP A 70 5.47 11.37 -8.02
C ASP A 70 4.41 10.90 -7.02
N ASN A 71 4.32 11.58 -5.88
CA ASN A 71 3.39 11.32 -4.79
C ASN A 71 2.11 12.18 -4.93
N ALA A 72 1.52 12.21 -6.13
CA ALA A 72 0.24 12.87 -6.32
C ALA A 72 -0.81 12.28 -5.36
N ASP A 73 -1.70 13.13 -4.88
CA ASP A 73 -2.76 12.79 -3.93
C ASP A 73 -2.26 12.33 -2.53
N ASP A 74 -1.01 12.63 -2.19
CA ASP A 74 -0.41 12.33 -0.89
C ASP A 74 -0.59 10.85 -0.47
N ILE A 75 -0.32 9.93 -1.37
CA ILE A 75 -0.49 8.47 -1.13
C ILE A 75 0.43 7.99 -0.02
N LEU A 76 1.69 8.46 -0.02
CA LEU A 76 2.65 8.23 1.04
C LEU A 76 2.92 9.51 1.82
N ARG A 77 3.37 9.35 3.05
CA ARG A 77 3.88 10.43 3.89
C ARG A 77 5.15 10.00 4.61
N LEU A 78 5.97 10.97 4.94
CA LEU A 78 7.11 10.78 5.83
C LEU A 78 6.62 10.95 7.29
N GLU A 79 7.07 10.08 8.20
CA GLU A 79 6.76 10.22 9.64
C GLU A 79 7.29 11.56 10.16
N ASN A 80 8.52 11.90 9.75
CA ASN A 80 9.14 13.20 9.93
C ASN A 80 9.76 13.60 8.60
N GLY A 81 9.43 14.78 8.07
CA GLY A 81 9.98 15.26 6.80
C GLY A 81 11.50 15.56 6.85
N ALA A 82 12.07 15.54 8.05
CA ALA A 82 13.49 15.80 8.31
C ALA A 82 14.06 14.84 9.34
N VAL A 83 15.34 14.55 9.25
CA VAL A 83 16.11 13.87 10.30
C VAL A 83 17.23 14.76 10.79
N GLN A 84 17.49 14.70 12.09
CA GLN A 84 18.64 15.35 12.73
C GLN A 84 19.72 14.32 13.02
N ILE A 85 20.95 14.60 12.61
CA ILE A 85 22.14 13.82 12.92
C ILE A 85 22.98 14.66 13.90
N LYS A 86 23.25 14.12 15.08
CA LYS A 86 24.00 14.79 16.13
C LYS A 86 25.50 14.83 15.83
N ALA A 87 26.18 15.84 16.33
CA ALA A 87 27.62 15.93 16.25
C ALA A 87 28.28 14.62 16.72
N GLY A 88 29.23 14.11 15.94
CA GLY A 88 29.88 12.81 16.16
C GLY A 88 29.16 11.60 15.60
N GLU A 89 27.90 11.72 15.18
CA GLU A 89 27.10 10.66 14.57
C GLU A 89 27.20 10.69 13.04
N LYS A 90 26.82 9.59 12.40
CA LYS A 90 26.77 9.45 10.94
C LYS A 90 25.56 8.67 10.44
N THR A 91 24.63 8.36 11.31
CA THR A 91 23.44 7.56 10.97
C THR A 91 22.19 8.24 11.50
N ALA A 92 21.10 8.07 10.78
CA ALA A 92 19.77 8.42 11.22
C ALA A 92 18.75 7.43 10.64
N ARG A 93 17.52 7.49 11.12
CA ARG A 93 16.45 6.62 10.67
C ARG A 93 15.13 7.37 10.71
N PHE A 94 14.28 7.08 9.73
CA PHE A 94 12.89 7.57 9.70
C PHE A 94 11.99 6.56 9.00
N LYS A 95 10.68 6.84 8.96
CA LYS A 95 9.70 5.94 8.36
C LYS A 95 8.90 6.61 7.26
N VAL A 96 8.57 5.82 6.26
CA VAL A 96 7.60 6.14 5.22
C VAL A 96 6.35 5.31 5.47
N LEU A 97 5.17 5.95 5.45
CA LEU A 97 3.88 5.34 5.76
C LEU A 97 2.88 5.60 4.63
N SER A 98 1.93 4.69 4.45
CA SER A 98 0.76 4.95 3.63
C SER A 98 -0.22 5.89 4.35
N ASN A 99 -0.91 6.74 3.58
CA ASN A 99 -2.03 7.53 4.06
C ASN A 99 -3.37 6.79 4.01
N ARG A 100 -3.39 5.56 3.51
CA ARG A 100 -4.55 4.65 3.47
C ARG A 100 -5.79 5.27 2.84
N GLN A 101 -5.62 5.91 1.69
CA GLN A 101 -6.70 6.63 1.01
C GLN A 101 -7.50 5.79 0.02
N SER A 102 -6.99 4.62 -0.42
CA SER A 102 -7.59 3.75 -1.45
C SER A 102 -7.87 4.51 -2.76
N LEU A 103 -6.88 5.23 -3.26
CA LEU A 103 -6.98 6.02 -4.49
C LEU A 103 -6.45 5.26 -5.72
N LEU A 104 -5.60 4.25 -5.50
CA LEU A 104 -4.93 3.54 -6.57
C LEU A 104 -5.78 2.39 -7.11
N ASN A 105 -5.84 2.30 -8.44
CA ASN A 105 -6.33 1.12 -9.17
C ASN A 105 -5.19 0.35 -9.86
N ASN A 106 -4.01 1.00 -10.01
CA ASN A 106 -2.78 0.40 -10.52
C ASN A 106 -1.61 0.72 -9.59
N GLN A 107 -0.58 -0.09 -9.64
CA GLN A 107 0.63 0.21 -8.87
C GLN A 107 1.26 1.53 -9.31
N ARG A 108 1.83 2.25 -8.35
CA ARG A 108 2.55 3.51 -8.56
C ARG A 108 3.95 3.41 -7.98
N MET A 109 4.91 3.98 -8.67
CA MET A 109 6.26 4.15 -8.17
C MET A 109 6.43 5.57 -7.64
N ILE A 110 6.90 5.70 -6.40
CA ILE A 110 7.17 6.97 -5.71
C ILE A 110 8.64 7.01 -5.38
N THR A 111 9.30 8.13 -5.65
CA THR A 111 10.72 8.29 -5.43
C THR A 111 10.97 9.13 -4.19
N LEU A 112 11.65 8.56 -3.20
CA LEU A 112 12.16 9.26 -2.03
C LEU A 112 13.55 9.82 -2.35
N LYS A 113 13.73 11.12 -2.16
CA LYS A 113 15.03 11.77 -2.34
C LYS A 113 15.34 12.77 -1.23
N VAL A 114 16.59 13.15 -1.13
CA VAL A 114 17.04 14.27 -0.31
C VAL A 114 16.57 15.57 -0.98
N LYS A 115 15.88 16.42 -0.23
CA LYS A 115 15.42 17.74 -0.66
C LYS A 115 16.50 18.80 -0.44
N ASP A 116 16.98 18.90 0.79
CA ASP A 116 18.03 19.82 1.20
C ASP A 116 18.73 19.31 2.49
N TYR A 117 19.80 19.99 2.88
CA TYR A 117 20.61 19.66 4.06
C TYR A 117 21.39 20.88 4.55
N THR A 118 21.79 20.88 5.82
CA THR A 118 22.44 22.04 6.45
C THR A 118 23.98 22.05 6.38
N ASP A 119 24.65 20.91 6.20
CA ASP A 119 26.10 20.83 6.06
C ASP A 119 26.51 20.85 4.57
N GLU A 120 27.17 21.91 4.12
CA GLU A 120 27.60 22.13 2.73
C GLU A 120 28.53 21.02 2.17
N ARG A 121 29.15 20.23 3.02
CA ARG A 121 29.97 19.08 2.61
C ARG A 121 29.13 17.88 2.22
N MET A 122 27.86 17.84 2.62
CA MET A 122 26.96 16.76 2.28
C MET A 122 26.66 16.76 0.78
N GLN A 123 26.35 15.55 0.28
CA GLN A 123 25.90 15.34 -1.09
C GLN A 123 25.04 14.07 -1.16
N PRO A 124 23.85 14.11 -1.74
CA PRO A 124 23.06 12.92 -1.99
C PRO A 124 23.83 11.90 -2.84
N TRP A 125 23.79 10.63 -2.43
CA TRP A 125 24.40 9.52 -3.18
C TRP A 125 23.38 8.80 -4.07
N ASN A 126 22.20 8.57 -3.54
CA ASN A 126 21.15 7.80 -4.21
C ASN A 126 19.74 8.31 -3.87
N GLU A 127 18.78 7.85 -4.65
CA GLU A 127 17.36 7.93 -4.41
C GLU A 127 16.82 6.54 -4.06
N LEU A 128 15.71 6.46 -3.35
CA LEU A 128 15.05 5.21 -3.02
C LEU A 128 13.69 5.14 -3.72
N LYS A 129 13.51 4.10 -4.55
CA LYS A 129 12.24 3.86 -5.25
C LYS A 129 11.34 2.98 -4.39
N LEU A 130 10.13 3.46 -4.14
CA LEU A 130 9.10 2.79 -3.38
C LEU A 130 7.95 2.41 -4.33
N THR A 131 7.48 1.18 -4.25
CA THR A 131 6.32 0.74 -5.03
C THR A 131 5.09 0.71 -4.15
N VAL A 132 4.03 1.40 -4.56
CA VAL A 132 2.73 1.35 -3.87
C VAL A 132 1.73 0.59 -4.74
N ARG A 133 1.15 -0.45 -4.17
CA ARG A 133 0.13 -1.28 -4.80
C ARG A 133 -1.25 -0.82 -4.37
N PRO A 134 -2.29 -1.01 -5.20
CA PRO A 134 -3.67 -0.81 -4.80
C PRO A 134 -4.02 -1.57 -3.53
N ASN A 135 -5.10 -1.17 -2.89
CA ASN A 135 -5.69 -1.95 -1.80
C ASN A 135 -6.08 -3.35 -2.33
N PRO A 136 -5.55 -4.45 -1.76
CA PRO A 136 -5.79 -5.81 -2.24
C PRO A 136 -7.25 -6.27 -2.09
N THR A 137 -8.09 -5.55 -1.36
CA THR A 137 -9.51 -5.85 -1.23
C THR A 137 -10.36 -5.22 -2.34
N LEU A 138 -9.76 -4.38 -3.20
CA LEU A 138 -10.49 -3.80 -4.34
C LEU A 138 -10.77 -4.87 -5.40
N PRO A 139 -11.92 -4.79 -6.09
CA PRO A 139 -12.21 -5.66 -7.21
C PRO A 139 -11.31 -5.36 -8.41
N ASP A 140 -11.12 -6.35 -9.27
CA ASP A 140 -10.52 -6.13 -10.58
C ASP A 140 -11.46 -5.28 -11.44
N LEU A 141 -10.94 -4.18 -11.97
CA LEU A 141 -11.65 -3.26 -12.85
C LEU A 141 -11.04 -3.29 -14.25
N THR A 142 -11.89 -3.14 -15.27
CA THR A 142 -11.41 -2.88 -16.63
C THR A 142 -10.76 -1.49 -16.74
N GLU A 143 -9.94 -1.27 -17.77
CA GLU A 143 -9.32 0.05 -18.02
C GLU A 143 -10.38 1.16 -18.10
N GLN A 144 -11.50 0.92 -18.79
CA GLN A 144 -12.60 1.88 -18.89
C GLN A 144 -13.25 2.19 -17.54
N GLN A 145 -13.42 1.18 -16.68
CA GLN A 145 -13.95 1.36 -15.33
C GLN A 145 -12.98 2.17 -14.46
N ILE A 146 -11.68 1.93 -14.60
CA ILE A 146 -10.64 2.73 -13.92
C ILE A 146 -10.71 4.20 -14.36
N GLU A 147 -10.87 4.47 -15.66
CA GLU A 147 -11.06 5.84 -16.17
C GLU A 147 -12.30 6.51 -15.56
N PHE A 148 -13.41 5.78 -15.44
CA PHE A 148 -14.61 6.30 -14.79
C PHE A 148 -14.37 6.62 -13.31
N VAL A 149 -13.71 5.73 -12.57
CA VAL A 149 -13.38 5.94 -11.15
C VAL A 149 -12.52 7.20 -10.97
N HIS A 150 -11.50 7.39 -11.81
CA HIS A 150 -10.68 8.60 -11.81
C HIS A 150 -11.51 9.84 -12.17
N GLY A 151 -12.35 9.77 -13.20
CA GLY A 151 -13.23 10.86 -13.60
C GLY A 151 -14.21 11.29 -12.49
N TYR A 152 -14.76 10.34 -11.73
CA TYR A 152 -15.63 10.67 -10.60
C TYR A 152 -14.85 11.36 -9.47
N MET A 153 -13.61 10.95 -9.23
CA MET A 153 -12.76 11.62 -8.24
C MET A 153 -12.44 13.06 -8.65
N GLU A 154 -12.06 13.26 -9.90
CA GLU A 154 -11.71 14.60 -10.42
C GLU A 154 -12.92 15.56 -10.45
N LYS A 155 -14.03 15.09 -11.03
CA LYS A 155 -15.21 15.92 -11.29
C LYS A 155 -16.07 16.14 -10.05
N TYR A 156 -16.27 15.10 -9.25
CA TYR A 156 -17.21 15.10 -8.12
C TYR A 156 -16.54 14.99 -6.76
N ARG A 157 -15.21 14.82 -6.70
CA ARG A 157 -14.46 14.50 -5.48
C ARG A 157 -14.95 13.21 -4.80
N LEU A 158 -15.48 12.28 -5.61
CA LEU A 158 -16.04 11.02 -5.16
C LEU A 158 -15.03 9.88 -5.35
N ASN A 159 -14.42 9.45 -4.25
CA ASN A 159 -13.56 8.26 -4.25
C ASN A 159 -14.41 6.99 -4.15
N LEU A 160 -14.74 6.38 -5.29
CA LEU A 160 -15.52 5.14 -5.34
C LEU A 160 -14.79 3.94 -4.76
N ASN A 161 -13.46 3.90 -4.77
CA ASN A 161 -12.69 2.80 -4.20
C ASN A 161 -13.01 2.55 -2.70
N ARG A 162 -13.52 3.57 -2.00
CA ARG A 162 -13.96 3.44 -0.59
C ARG A 162 -15.27 2.68 -0.42
N PHE A 163 -16.01 2.49 -1.49
CA PHE A 163 -17.32 1.82 -1.50
C PHE A 163 -17.26 0.46 -2.21
N MET A 164 -16.12 0.12 -2.81
CA MET A 164 -15.87 -1.14 -3.47
C MET A 164 -15.00 -2.05 -2.61
N GLY A 165 -15.05 -3.34 -2.87
CA GLY A 165 -14.26 -4.34 -2.20
C GLY A 165 -15.10 -5.43 -1.53
N GLU A 166 -14.42 -6.34 -0.83
CA GLU A 166 -15.07 -7.42 -0.10
C GLU A 166 -15.83 -6.87 1.12
N VAL A 167 -17.08 -7.27 1.27
CA VAL A 167 -17.93 -6.94 2.41
C VAL A 167 -18.51 -8.21 3.04
N SER A 168 -18.58 -8.23 4.36
CA SER A 168 -19.30 -9.26 5.10
C SER A 168 -20.75 -8.82 5.22
N CYS A 169 -21.66 -9.69 4.78
CA CYS A 169 -23.10 -9.43 4.78
C CYS A 169 -23.81 -10.37 5.76
N ARG A 170 -24.77 -9.81 6.50
CA ARG A 170 -25.78 -10.56 7.24
C ARG A 170 -27.13 -10.02 6.83
N VAL A 171 -27.99 -10.91 6.38
CA VAL A 171 -29.31 -10.56 5.86
C VAL A 171 -30.38 -11.46 6.48
N GLU A 172 -31.53 -10.89 6.83
CA GLU A 172 -32.72 -11.63 7.20
C GLU A 172 -33.77 -11.45 6.11
N VAL A 173 -34.27 -12.55 5.59
CA VAL A 173 -35.30 -12.56 4.53
C VAL A 173 -36.49 -13.28 5.05
N THR A 174 -37.66 -12.62 4.95
CA THR A 174 -38.95 -13.24 5.25
C THR A 174 -39.64 -13.66 3.94
N PHE A 175 -39.90 -14.95 3.82
CA PHE A 175 -40.62 -15.56 2.70
C PHE A 175 -42.09 -15.69 3.12
N PRO A 176 -43.01 -15.03 2.42
CA PRO A 176 -44.42 -15.20 2.72
C PRO A 176 -44.91 -16.61 2.35
N ALA A 177 -45.92 -17.08 3.03
CA ALA A 177 -46.60 -18.32 2.67
C ALA A 177 -47.16 -18.21 1.25
N ASP A 178 -46.97 -19.25 0.46
CA ASP A 178 -47.55 -19.36 -0.91
C ASP A 178 -48.19 -20.73 -1.07
N GLU A 179 -49.46 -20.75 -1.49
CA GLU A 179 -50.22 -21.99 -1.67
C GLU A 179 -49.63 -22.89 -2.77
N VAL A 180 -48.89 -22.33 -3.69
CA VAL A 180 -48.29 -23.00 -4.85
C VAL A 180 -46.75 -23.02 -4.81
N GLY A 181 -46.13 -22.28 -3.88
CA GLY A 181 -44.72 -22.10 -3.80
C GLY A 181 -43.97 -23.05 -2.86
N VAL A 182 -42.70 -22.76 -2.62
CA VAL A 182 -41.79 -23.56 -1.79
C VAL A 182 -42.19 -23.52 -0.31
N PHE A 183 -42.82 -22.43 0.14
CA PHE A 183 -43.10 -22.17 1.55
C PHE A 183 -44.62 -22.32 1.84
N SER A 184 -44.97 -23.37 2.57
CA SER A 184 -46.37 -23.56 3.03
C SER A 184 -46.77 -22.56 4.13
N ASP A 185 -45.78 -22.03 4.88
CA ASP A 185 -45.97 -21.08 5.93
C ASP A 185 -44.97 -19.90 5.78
N THR A 186 -45.28 -18.75 6.35
CA THR A 186 -44.34 -17.62 6.39
C THR A 186 -43.12 -18.00 7.19
N GLU A 187 -41.96 -17.94 6.57
CA GLU A 187 -40.69 -18.32 7.17
C GLU A 187 -39.67 -17.18 7.10
N THR A 188 -38.93 -16.93 8.18
CA THR A 188 -37.79 -15.99 8.20
C THR A 188 -36.50 -16.77 8.29
N ARG A 189 -35.57 -16.50 7.39
CA ARG A 189 -34.20 -17.09 7.40
C ARG A 189 -33.14 -16.02 7.45
N SER A 190 -32.06 -16.32 8.17
CA SER A 190 -30.85 -15.51 8.24
C SER A 190 -29.76 -16.12 7.37
N PHE A 191 -29.10 -15.27 6.58
CA PHE A 191 -27.96 -15.63 5.75
C PHE A 191 -26.76 -14.80 6.14
N GLU A 192 -25.59 -15.41 6.13
CA GLU A 192 -24.31 -14.76 6.35
C GLU A 192 -23.34 -15.17 5.25
N GLY A 193 -22.52 -14.23 4.76
CA GLY A 193 -21.56 -14.50 3.72
C GLY A 193 -20.70 -13.30 3.41
N LYS A 194 -19.80 -13.49 2.46
CA LYS A 194 -18.97 -12.45 1.88
C LYS A 194 -19.41 -12.19 0.46
N SER A 195 -19.44 -10.92 0.08
CA SER A 195 -19.77 -10.48 -1.28
C SER A 195 -18.75 -9.44 -1.70
N MET A 196 -18.56 -9.28 -3.01
CA MET A 196 -17.73 -8.24 -3.58
C MET A 196 -18.60 -7.12 -4.12
N ILE A 197 -18.34 -5.87 -3.72
CA ILE A 197 -18.92 -4.68 -4.34
C ILE A 197 -17.96 -4.17 -5.40
N THR A 198 -18.44 -4.01 -6.63
CA THR A 198 -17.68 -3.53 -7.78
C THR A 198 -18.46 -2.50 -8.59
N LEU A 199 -17.76 -1.84 -9.53
CA LEU A 199 -18.42 -0.96 -10.49
C LEU A 199 -19.18 -1.80 -11.52
N SER A 200 -20.46 -1.49 -11.75
CA SER A 200 -21.28 -2.15 -12.75
C SER A 200 -20.81 -1.81 -14.16
N GLU A 201 -20.97 -2.73 -15.11
CA GLU A 201 -20.80 -2.50 -16.55
C GLU A 201 -21.78 -1.46 -17.11
N ASN A 202 -22.88 -1.21 -16.40
CA ASN A 202 -23.85 -0.17 -16.76
C ASN A 202 -23.49 1.22 -16.22
N ALA A 203 -22.37 1.36 -15.51
CA ALA A 203 -21.86 2.65 -15.08
C ALA A 203 -21.39 3.47 -16.28
N THR A 204 -21.53 4.79 -16.20
CA THR A 204 -21.07 5.74 -17.22
C THR A 204 -20.21 6.83 -16.58
N ALA A 205 -19.53 7.64 -17.38
CA ALA A 205 -18.71 8.75 -16.88
C ALA A 205 -19.44 9.74 -15.94
N ASP A 206 -20.76 9.82 -16.03
CA ASP A 206 -21.59 10.73 -15.23
C ASP A 206 -22.49 10.03 -14.20
N ARG A 207 -22.57 8.70 -14.27
CA ARG A 207 -23.46 7.92 -13.42
C ARG A 207 -22.74 6.70 -12.85
N PRO A 208 -22.23 6.78 -11.63
CA PRO A 208 -21.68 5.63 -10.93
C PRO A 208 -22.79 4.66 -10.54
N ILE A 209 -22.65 3.40 -10.91
CA ILE A 209 -23.54 2.31 -10.52
C ILE A 209 -22.65 1.23 -9.92
N LEU A 210 -22.92 0.87 -8.66
CA LEU A 210 -22.26 -0.25 -8.01
C LEU A 210 -23.15 -1.49 -8.11
N LYS A 211 -22.52 -2.65 -8.19
CA LYS A 211 -23.19 -3.96 -8.10
C LYS A 211 -22.50 -4.83 -7.07
N MET A 212 -23.25 -5.77 -6.52
CA MET A 212 -22.72 -6.81 -5.64
C MET A 212 -22.59 -8.10 -6.45
N ILE A 213 -21.44 -8.74 -6.38
CA ILE A 213 -21.13 -10.01 -7.05
C ILE A 213 -20.59 -11.02 -6.02
N ASP A 214 -20.30 -12.25 -6.47
CA ASP A 214 -19.71 -13.31 -5.65
C ASP A 214 -20.55 -13.62 -4.40
N ASN A 215 -21.64 -14.35 -4.61
CA ASN A 215 -22.58 -14.72 -3.56
C ASN A 215 -23.29 -13.50 -2.92
N PRO A 216 -24.08 -12.72 -3.71
CA PRO A 216 -24.78 -11.55 -3.21
C PRO A 216 -25.51 -11.83 -1.89
N MET A 217 -25.18 -11.06 -0.85
CA MET A 217 -25.77 -11.17 0.49
C MET A 217 -25.68 -12.58 1.14
N GLY A 218 -24.87 -13.50 0.60
CA GLY A 218 -24.73 -14.87 1.13
C GLY A 218 -25.87 -15.83 0.79
N ILE A 219 -26.79 -15.45 -0.08
CA ILE A 219 -28.04 -16.21 -0.35
C ILE A 219 -27.98 -17.12 -1.58
N THR A 220 -26.89 -17.10 -2.34
CA THR A 220 -26.80 -17.84 -3.62
C THR A 220 -27.07 -19.34 -3.47
N SER A 221 -26.49 -19.99 -2.45
CA SER A 221 -26.72 -21.43 -2.21
C SER A 221 -28.17 -21.74 -1.92
N PHE A 222 -28.87 -20.86 -1.21
CA PHE A 222 -30.28 -21.01 -0.92
C PHE A 222 -31.13 -20.81 -2.16
N LEU A 223 -30.84 -19.83 -3.01
CA LEU A 223 -31.54 -19.64 -4.27
C LEU A 223 -31.37 -20.85 -5.20
N TRP A 224 -30.19 -21.48 -5.23
CA TRP A 224 -29.96 -22.73 -5.94
C TRP A 224 -30.75 -23.90 -5.37
N GLU A 225 -30.91 -23.98 -4.05
CA GLU A 225 -31.76 -25.01 -3.40
C GLU A 225 -33.20 -24.85 -3.81
N ILE A 226 -33.75 -23.62 -3.77
CA ILE A 226 -35.10 -23.33 -4.22
C ILE A 226 -35.27 -23.69 -5.71
N TYR A 227 -34.34 -23.18 -6.56
CA TYR A 227 -34.41 -23.46 -8.01
C TYR A 227 -34.43 -24.97 -8.29
N ARG A 228 -33.55 -25.74 -7.65
CA ARG A 228 -33.51 -27.19 -7.83
C ARG A 228 -34.80 -27.86 -7.38
N LYS A 229 -35.34 -27.47 -6.24
CA LYS A 229 -36.58 -28.02 -5.70
C LYS A 229 -37.76 -27.73 -6.63
N GLU A 230 -37.87 -26.50 -7.10
CA GLU A 230 -38.94 -26.07 -7.99
C GLU A 230 -38.86 -26.68 -9.39
N THR A 231 -37.67 -26.74 -9.96
CA THR A 231 -37.49 -27.14 -11.36
C THR A 231 -37.28 -28.65 -11.53
N VAL A 232 -36.49 -29.27 -10.65
CA VAL A 232 -36.05 -30.67 -10.79
C VAL A 232 -37.00 -31.62 -10.03
N GLU A 233 -37.38 -31.27 -8.81
CA GLU A 233 -38.16 -32.14 -7.94
C GLU A 233 -39.68 -32.03 -8.22
N ASN A 234 -40.15 -30.82 -8.51
CA ASN A 234 -41.59 -30.56 -8.72
C ASN A 234 -42.00 -30.41 -10.20
N GLU A 235 -41.04 -30.44 -11.14
CA GLU A 235 -41.27 -30.23 -12.58
C GLU A 235 -41.98 -28.91 -12.94
N PHE A 236 -42.03 -27.95 -12.04
CA PHE A 236 -42.91 -26.79 -12.12
C PHE A 236 -42.42 -25.66 -13.06
N TRP A 237 -41.07 -25.56 -13.32
CA TRP A 237 -40.52 -24.38 -13.96
C TRP A 237 -39.49 -24.68 -15.06
N ILE A 238 -39.89 -25.38 -16.09
CA ILE A 238 -38.97 -25.63 -17.23
C ILE A 238 -38.58 -24.35 -17.99
N PHE A 239 -39.32 -23.25 -17.83
CA PHE A 239 -39.16 -22.05 -18.66
C PHE A 239 -38.56 -20.83 -17.99
N GLU A 240 -38.51 -20.73 -16.69
CA GLU A 240 -37.99 -19.53 -16.00
C GLU A 240 -36.64 -19.71 -15.34
N GLY A 241 -35.93 -20.81 -15.59
CA GLY A 241 -34.60 -21.08 -15.06
C GLY A 241 -33.57 -19.98 -15.38
N SER A 242 -33.71 -19.32 -16.53
CA SER A 242 -32.85 -18.18 -16.89
C SER A 242 -33.02 -16.97 -15.98
N LYS A 243 -34.17 -16.75 -15.36
CA LYS A 243 -34.37 -15.66 -14.40
C LYS A 243 -33.63 -15.91 -13.10
N TYR A 244 -33.67 -17.14 -12.59
CA TYR A 244 -32.93 -17.50 -11.36
C TYR A 244 -31.44 -17.51 -11.58
N VAL A 245 -30.95 -17.97 -12.73
CA VAL A 245 -29.51 -17.91 -13.07
C VAL A 245 -29.05 -16.48 -13.17
N SER A 246 -29.80 -15.57 -13.79
CA SER A 246 -29.43 -14.15 -13.88
C SER A 246 -29.48 -13.39 -12.54
N MET A 247 -30.20 -13.92 -11.55
CA MET A 247 -30.20 -13.38 -10.19
C MET A 247 -29.02 -13.89 -9.35
N MET A 248 -28.36 -14.97 -9.79
CA MET A 248 -27.24 -15.61 -9.08
C MET A 248 -25.86 -15.24 -9.66
N GLU A 249 -25.81 -14.67 -10.85
CA GLU A 249 -24.64 -14.06 -11.46
C GLU A 249 -24.46 -12.62 -10.97
#